data_b7c322c6e497f07f9fe7426ff56fa4b7
#
_entry.id   b7c322c6e497f07f9fe7426ff56fa4b7
#
_cell.length_a   1.000
_cell.length_b   1.000
_cell.length_c   1.000
_cell.angle_alpha   90.00
_cell.angle_beta   90.00
_cell.angle_gamma   90.00
#
_symmetry.space_group_name_H-M   'P 1'
#
loop_
_entity.id
_entity.type
_entity.pdbx_description
1 polymer ?
#
loop_
_entity_poly.entity_id
_entity_poly.type
_entity_poly.pdbx_seq_one_letter_code
_entity_poly.pdbx_strand_id
1 'polypeptide(L)'
;MYEEIPDLNLFMVCEVAKKEAYACLPEGYYFNSCRRDELDLWKRMPFDEEEQAEAFFGYMTDYFQKVYGEKEDLFYSQCLFVRDSEGNPVGTDFIWKSYGKINTLHWLKVKKGCEGSGIGRAIITKLLSELGANDFPVYLHTQPSSYRAIKLYTDFGFAFLTDKRIGYRENGLEESLSVLMRYMPEEDYKRLRFRSAPESFLEAVLSSEINEF
;
A
#
# COMPACT_ATOMS: atom_id res chain seq x y z
N MET A 1 -5.77 -24.58 15.90
CA MET A 1 -4.61 -23.68 16.03
C MET A 1 -4.50 -22.95 14.70
N TYR A 2 -4.76 -21.65 14.67
CA TYR A 2 -4.47 -20.86 13.46
C TYR A 2 -2.95 -20.68 13.44
N GLU A 3 -2.29 -21.23 12.42
CA GLU A 3 -0.87 -20.94 12.21
C GLU A 3 -0.74 -19.44 11.96
N GLU A 4 0.15 -18.81 12.70
CA GLU A 4 0.46 -17.40 12.56
C GLU A 4 1.04 -17.17 11.16
N ILE A 5 0.49 -16.19 10.43
CA ILE A 5 1.00 -15.84 9.10
C ILE A 5 2.34 -15.13 9.31
N PRO A 6 3.43 -15.61 8.69
CA PRO A 6 4.75 -15.01 8.88
C PRO A 6 4.78 -13.57 8.34
N ASP A 7 5.50 -12.71 9.04
CA ASP A 7 5.77 -11.35 8.62
C ASP A 7 6.96 -11.34 7.63
N LEU A 8 6.64 -11.40 6.34
CA LEU A 8 7.60 -11.45 5.23
C LEU A 8 7.38 -10.26 4.30
N ASN A 9 8.48 -9.68 3.81
CA ASN A 9 8.37 -8.61 2.84
C ASN A 9 7.98 -9.15 1.47
N LEU A 10 7.02 -8.50 0.84
CA LEU A 10 6.61 -8.73 -0.53
C LEU A 10 6.61 -7.41 -1.29
N PHE A 11 7.07 -7.43 -2.53
CA PHE A 11 7.15 -6.24 -3.37
C PHE A 11 6.39 -6.48 -4.67
N MET A 12 5.62 -5.48 -5.09
CA MET A 12 4.86 -5.55 -6.32
C MET A 12 5.08 -4.31 -7.18
N VAL A 13 4.86 -4.46 -8.48
CA VAL A 13 4.97 -3.39 -9.48
C VAL A 13 3.80 -3.40 -10.44
N CYS A 14 3.29 -2.21 -10.75
CA CYS A 14 2.30 -1.97 -11.80
C CYS A 14 2.94 -1.10 -12.89
N GLU A 15 3.12 -1.65 -14.09
CA GLU A 15 3.64 -0.88 -15.23
C GLU A 15 2.54 -0.12 -15.97
N VAL A 16 1.34 -0.69 -15.99
CA VAL A 16 0.16 -0.11 -16.62
C VAL A 16 -1.06 -0.57 -15.83
N ALA A 17 -1.82 0.39 -15.33
CA ALA A 17 -3.03 0.07 -14.57
C ALA A 17 -4.13 -0.50 -15.48
N LYS A 18 -4.74 -1.60 -15.04
CA LYS A 18 -5.90 -2.23 -15.71
C LYS A 18 -7.16 -1.44 -15.37
N LYS A 19 -7.65 -0.66 -16.33
CA LYS A 19 -8.84 0.18 -16.17
C LYS A 19 -10.12 -0.62 -15.90
N GLU A 20 -10.16 -1.88 -16.26
CA GLU A 20 -11.27 -2.81 -16.00
C GLU A 20 -11.50 -3.05 -14.49
N ALA A 21 -10.44 -2.81 -13.66
CA ALA A 21 -10.53 -2.90 -12.22
C ALA A 21 -11.09 -1.63 -11.55
N TYR A 22 -11.23 -0.53 -12.29
CA TYR A 22 -11.64 0.76 -11.74
C TYR A 22 -13.08 0.72 -11.24
N ALA A 23 -13.32 1.40 -10.12
CA ALA A 23 -14.63 1.50 -9.51
C ALA A 23 -14.83 2.88 -8.85
N CYS A 24 -16.06 3.33 -8.81
CA CYS A 24 -16.44 4.52 -8.07
C CYS A 24 -16.42 4.27 -6.55
N LEU A 25 -16.25 5.33 -5.79
CA LEU A 25 -16.43 5.29 -4.35
C LEU A 25 -17.90 4.98 -4.02
N PRO A 26 -18.20 4.07 -3.07
CA PRO A 26 -19.56 3.77 -2.67
C PRO A 26 -20.31 5.01 -2.12
N GLU A 27 -21.63 4.99 -2.24
CA GLU A 27 -22.48 6.04 -1.69
C GLU A 27 -22.30 6.16 -0.16
N GLY A 28 -22.38 7.39 0.35
CA GLY A 28 -22.17 7.69 1.76
C GLY A 28 -20.71 7.92 2.16
N TYR A 29 -19.77 7.79 1.19
CA TYR A 29 -18.35 8.07 1.41
C TYR A 29 -17.86 9.17 0.47
N TYR A 30 -16.80 9.88 0.89
CA TYR A 30 -16.17 10.90 0.08
C TYR A 30 -14.65 10.97 0.31
N PHE A 31 -13.92 11.42 -0.70
CA PHE A 31 -12.49 11.65 -0.62
C PHE A 31 -12.17 13.01 -0.03
N ASN A 32 -11.14 13.06 0.80
CA ASN A 32 -10.55 14.30 1.32
C ASN A 32 -9.06 14.07 1.60
N SER A 33 -8.30 15.13 1.78
CA SER A 33 -6.91 15.03 2.23
C SER A 33 -6.85 14.88 3.76
N CYS A 34 -5.76 14.27 4.26
CA CYS A 34 -5.40 14.28 5.66
C CYS A 34 -5.13 15.72 6.11
N ARG A 35 -5.76 16.18 7.20
CA ARG A 35 -5.48 17.49 7.79
C ARG A 35 -4.29 17.41 8.74
N ARG A 36 -3.65 18.57 9.02
CA ARG A 36 -2.50 18.61 9.92
C ARG A 36 -2.81 18.15 11.34
N ASP A 37 -4.02 18.45 11.81
CA ASP A 37 -4.52 18.01 13.13
C ASP A 37 -4.91 16.52 13.18
N GLU A 38 -4.81 15.80 12.04
CA GLU A 38 -5.15 14.38 11.93
C GLU A 38 -3.90 13.47 11.77
N LEU A 39 -2.69 14.02 11.90
CA LEU A 39 -1.48 13.22 11.76
C LEU A 39 -1.45 12.03 12.73
N ASP A 40 -1.82 12.24 13.98
CA ASP A 40 -1.84 11.17 14.98
C ASP A 40 -2.92 10.11 14.66
N LEU A 41 -4.01 10.53 14.06
CA LEU A 41 -5.02 9.60 13.55
C LEU A 41 -4.46 8.77 12.38
N TRP A 42 -3.76 9.42 11.43
CA TRP A 42 -3.12 8.70 10.32
C TRP A 42 -2.08 7.69 10.82
N LYS A 43 -1.26 8.02 11.81
CA LYS A 43 -0.29 7.10 12.41
C LYS A 43 -0.93 5.86 13.03
N ARG A 44 -2.17 5.98 13.53
CA ARG A 44 -2.94 4.87 14.13
C ARG A 44 -3.71 4.06 13.10
N MET A 45 -4.01 4.60 11.92
CA MET A 45 -4.84 3.96 10.90
C MET A 45 -4.35 2.57 10.42
N PRO A 46 -3.04 2.27 10.32
CA PRO A 46 -2.58 0.94 9.90
C PRO A 46 -3.04 -0.20 10.81
N PHE A 47 -3.38 0.10 12.05
CA PHE A 47 -3.67 -0.88 13.10
C PHE A 47 -5.17 -0.97 13.36
N ASP A 48 -5.69 -2.20 13.51
CA ASP A 48 -7.10 -2.44 13.79
C ASP A 48 -7.41 -2.39 15.30
N GLU A 49 -6.42 -2.71 16.14
CA GLU A 49 -6.54 -2.75 17.60
C GLU A 49 -5.79 -1.56 18.22
N GLU A 50 -6.44 -0.88 19.18
CA GLU A 50 -5.88 0.32 19.83
C GLU A 50 -4.55 0.02 20.56
N GLU A 51 -4.43 -1.17 21.15
CA GLU A 51 -3.21 -1.61 21.83
C GLU A 51 -2.02 -1.70 20.86
N GLN A 52 -2.24 -2.20 19.64
CA GLN A 52 -1.22 -2.23 18.60
C GLN A 52 -0.90 -0.82 18.10
N ALA A 53 -1.93 0.01 17.89
CA ALA A 53 -1.75 1.39 17.46
C ALA A 53 -0.88 2.17 18.45
N GLU A 54 -1.08 1.97 19.76
CA GLU A 54 -0.26 2.60 20.80
C GLU A 54 1.17 2.05 20.80
N ALA A 55 1.34 0.71 20.73
CA ALA A 55 2.66 0.07 20.72
C ALA A 55 3.54 0.53 19.53
N PHE A 56 2.93 0.77 18.37
CA PHE A 56 3.65 1.19 17.16
C PHE A 56 3.64 2.70 16.89
N PHE A 57 3.02 3.50 17.76
CA PHE A 57 2.91 4.96 17.55
C PHE A 57 4.27 5.65 17.45
N GLY A 58 5.23 5.25 18.28
CA GLY A 58 6.61 5.75 18.22
C GLY A 58 7.29 5.43 16.88
N TYR A 59 7.15 4.19 16.41
CA TYR A 59 7.65 3.75 15.10
C TYR A 59 7.06 4.60 13.96
N MET A 60 5.74 4.80 13.97
CA MET A 60 5.05 5.60 12.95
C MET A 60 5.46 7.07 12.98
N THR A 61 5.78 7.59 14.16
CA THR A 61 6.30 8.96 14.32
C THR A 61 7.69 9.09 13.73
N ASP A 62 8.58 8.16 14.03
CA ASP A 62 9.94 8.13 13.47
C ASP A 62 9.94 7.91 11.96
N TYR A 63 9.07 7.02 11.48
CA TYR A 63 8.91 6.78 10.05
C TYR A 63 8.42 8.05 9.33
N PHE A 64 7.36 8.70 9.86
CA PHE A 64 6.86 9.96 9.31
C PHE A 64 7.98 11.00 9.21
N GLN A 65 8.73 11.20 10.29
CA GLN A 65 9.79 12.19 10.33
C GLN A 65 10.90 11.88 9.31
N LYS A 66 11.29 10.62 9.17
CA LYS A 66 12.37 10.20 8.26
C LYS A 66 11.97 10.28 6.79
N VAL A 67 10.73 9.92 6.46
CA VAL A 67 10.29 9.78 5.06
C VAL A 67 9.58 11.03 4.54
N TYR A 68 8.77 11.66 5.38
CA TYR A 68 7.89 12.77 4.96
C TYR A 68 8.24 14.10 5.60
N GLY A 69 8.98 14.13 6.73
CA GLY A 69 9.20 15.33 7.55
C GLY A 69 9.78 16.52 6.79
N GLU A 70 10.74 16.30 5.88
CA GLU A 70 11.29 17.38 5.04
C GLU A 70 10.31 17.90 3.97
N LYS A 71 9.24 17.14 3.67
CA LYS A 71 8.24 17.44 2.65
C LYS A 71 6.82 17.36 3.23
N GLU A 72 6.66 17.81 4.45
CA GLU A 72 5.41 17.68 5.20
C GLU A 72 4.20 18.29 4.47
N ASP A 73 4.35 19.45 3.83
CA ASP A 73 3.30 20.05 3.03
C ASP A 73 2.86 19.17 1.86
N LEU A 74 3.83 18.51 1.22
CA LEU A 74 3.55 17.56 0.15
C LEU A 74 2.81 16.32 0.68
N PHE A 75 3.23 15.80 1.85
CA PHE A 75 2.51 14.70 2.48
C PHE A 75 1.03 15.03 2.69
N TYR A 76 0.70 16.15 3.32
CA TYR A 76 -0.70 16.54 3.57
C TYR A 76 -1.49 16.80 2.29
N SER A 77 -0.84 17.23 1.22
CA SER A 77 -1.50 17.40 -0.07
C SER A 77 -1.80 16.09 -0.78
N GLN A 78 -0.99 15.05 -0.54
CA GLN A 78 -1.11 13.75 -1.20
C GLN A 78 -1.83 12.69 -0.36
N CYS A 79 -1.68 12.73 0.97
CA CYS A 79 -2.27 11.74 1.85
C CYS A 79 -3.80 11.80 1.77
N LEU A 80 -4.38 10.79 1.09
CA LEU A 80 -5.80 10.70 0.83
C LEU A 80 -6.50 9.99 2.00
N PHE A 81 -7.60 10.57 2.46
CA PHE A 81 -8.57 9.91 3.30
C PHE A 81 -9.87 9.65 2.56
N VAL A 82 -10.47 8.50 2.84
CA VAL A 82 -11.91 8.27 2.60
C VAL A 82 -12.62 8.50 3.91
N ARG A 83 -13.69 9.29 3.87
CA ARG A 83 -14.53 9.60 5.05
C ARG A 83 -15.94 9.07 4.83
N ASP A 84 -16.55 8.66 5.93
CA ASP A 84 -17.98 8.36 5.97
C ASP A 84 -18.85 9.65 5.99
N SER A 85 -20.17 9.49 6.02
CA SER A 85 -21.12 10.60 6.04
C SER A 85 -21.03 11.49 7.29
N GLU A 86 -20.43 10.99 8.37
CA GLU A 86 -20.18 11.75 9.62
C GLU A 86 -18.83 12.48 9.59
N GLY A 87 -18.02 12.24 8.55
CA GLY A 87 -16.70 12.84 8.39
C GLY A 87 -15.55 12.05 9.00
N ASN A 88 -15.82 10.85 9.56
CA ASN A 88 -14.79 10.01 10.15
C ASN A 88 -13.92 9.38 9.06
N PRO A 89 -12.59 9.42 9.16
CA PRO A 89 -11.70 8.69 8.26
C PRO A 89 -11.88 7.18 8.42
N VAL A 90 -12.15 6.49 7.30
CA VAL A 90 -12.37 5.04 7.24
C VAL A 90 -11.39 4.34 6.31
N GLY A 91 -10.62 5.09 5.51
CA GLY A 91 -9.59 4.55 4.64
C GLY A 91 -8.54 5.59 4.30
N THR A 92 -7.34 5.14 3.93
CA THR A 92 -6.21 5.98 3.50
C THR A 92 -5.35 5.26 2.49
N ASP A 93 -4.66 6.00 1.67
CA ASP A 93 -3.55 5.62 0.78
C ASP A 93 -3.05 6.89 0.08
N PHE A 94 -1.86 6.85 -0.50
CA PHE A 94 -1.37 7.91 -1.38
C PHE A 94 -0.21 7.43 -2.25
N ILE A 95 0.06 8.16 -3.33
CA ILE A 95 1.28 7.98 -4.11
C ILE A 95 2.37 8.88 -3.53
N TRP A 96 3.52 8.29 -3.24
CA TRP A 96 4.72 9.00 -2.81
C TRP A 96 5.86 8.79 -3.80
N LYS A 97 6.64 9.84 -4.04
CA LYS A 97 7.82 9.72 -4.87
C LYS A 97 9.03 9.31 -4.02
N SER A 98 9.10 8.02 -3.73
CA SER A 98 10.17 7.44 -2.90
C SER A 98 11.54 7.64 -3.53
N TYR A 99 12.51 7.95 -2.69
CA TYR A 99 13.91 8.28 -3.08
C TYR A 99 13.98 9.45 -4.07
N GLY A 100 12.90 10.22 -4.24
CA GLY A 100 12.79 11.25 -5.28
C GLY A 100 12.75 10.70 -6.72
N LYS A 101 12.63 9.40 -6.93
CA LYS A 101 12.82 8.71 -8.21
C LYS A 101 11.64 7.85 -8.65
N ILE A 102 11.04 7.10 -7.74
CA ILE A 102 10.03 6.08 -8.06
C ILE A 102 8.70 6.38 -7.37
N ASN A 103 7.60 6.14 -8.07
CA ASN A 103 6.27 6.29 -7.49
C ASN A 103 5.87 5.01 -6.74
N THR A 104 5.43 5.17 -5.50
CA THR A 104 5.06 4.07 -4.61
C THR A 104 3.70 4.31 -3.96
N LEU A 105 2.90 3.25 -3.77
CA LEU A 105 1.68 3.28 -2.94
C LEU A 105 2.07 3.13 -1.47
N HIS A 106 1.57 4.03 -0.63
CA HIS A 106 1.91 4.09 0.78
C HIS A 106 0.69 3.95 1.68
N TRP A 107 0.73 2.93 2.54
CA TRP A 107 -0.20 2.77 3.67
C TRP A 107 -1.67 2.58 3.27
N LEU A 108 -1.95 1.81 2.21
CA LEU A 108 -3.32 1.41 1.92
C LEU A 108 -3.94 0.72 3.14
N LYS A 109 -4.93 1.36 3.70
CA LYS A 109 -5.73 0.80 4.78
C LYS A 109 -7.20 1.19 4.60
N VAL A 110 -8.07 0.23 4.86
CA VAL A 110 -9.49 0.45 5.11
C VAL A 110 -9.78 -0.11 6.49
N LYS A 111 -10.50 0.64 7.34
CA LYS A 111 -10.89 0.17 8.67
C LYS A 111 -11.67 -1.14 8.56
N LYS A 112 -11.40 -2.09 9.46
CA LYS A 112 -11.96 -3.45 9.48
C LYS A 112 -13.49 -3.49 9.30
N GLY A 113 -14.22 -2.58 9.96
CA GLY A 113 -15.67 -2.47 9.83
C GLY A 113 -16.19 -1.99 8.47
N CYS A 114 -15.30 -1.45 7.61
CA CYS A 114 -15.61 -0.92 6.28
C CYS A 114 -14.99 -1.76 5.15
N GLU A 115 -14.27 -2.84 5.48
CA GLU A 115 -13.71 -3.76 4.49
C GLU A 115 -14.81 -4.45 3.67
N GLY A 116 -14.47 -4.83 2.44
CA GLY A 116 -15.41 -5.51 1.54
C GLY A 116 -16.47 -4.61 0.90
N SER A 117 -16.55 -3.32 1.28
CA SER A 117 -17.51 -2.34 0.75
C SER A 117 -17.09 -1.71 -0.58
N GLY A 118 -15.88 -2.00 -1.10
CA GLY A 118 -15.36 -1.40 -2.33
C GLY A 118 -14.49 -0.15 -2.13
N ILE A 119 -14.33 0.34 -0.90
CA ILE A 119 -13.54 1.54 -0.57
C ILE A 119 -12.09 1.39 -1.02
N GLY A 120 -11.41 0.28 -0.70
CA GLY A 120 -10.01 0.06 -1.10
C GLY A 120 -9.82 0.09 -2.62
N ARG A 121 -10.78 -0.48 -3.38
CA ARG A 121 -10.78 -0.41 -4.84
C ARG A 121 -10.93 1.01 -5.35
N ALA A 122 -11.84 1.77 -4.77
CA ALA A 122 -12.07 3.17 -5.15
C ALA A 122 -10.86 4.05 -4.83
N ILE A 123 -10.16 3.81 -3.71
CA ILE A 123 -8.91 4.51 -3.36
C ILE A 123 -7.85 4.28 -4.43
N ILE A 124 -7.54 3.02 -4.76
CA ILE A 124 -6.54 2.70 -5.79
C ILE A 124 -6.97 3.25 -7.15
N THR A 125 -8.26 3.16 -7.49
CA THR A 125 -8.80 3.77 -8.72
C THR A 125 -8.50 5.26 -8.79
N LYS A 126 -8.83 6.00 -7.73
CA LYS A 126 -8.57 7.44 -7.63
C LYS A 126 -7.10 7.75 -7.87
N LEU A 127 -6.20 7.08 -7.15
CA LEU A 127 -4.77 7.33 -7.22
C LEU A 127 -4.18 6.99 -8.59
N LEU A 128 -4.47 5.79 -9.12
CA LEU A 128 -3.89 5.37 -10.40
C LEU A 128 -4.52 6.08 -11.61
N SER A 129 -5.78 6.53 -11.52
CA SER A 129 -6.43 7.25 -12.61
C SER A 129 -5.93 8.69 -12.80
N GLU A 130 -5.30 9.26 -11.79
CA GLU A 130 -4.71 10.61 -11.83
C GLU A 130 -3.27 10.61 -12.36
N LEU A 131 -2.66 9.44 -12.49
CA LEU A 131 -1.31 9.30 -13.03
C LEU A 131 -1.30 9.36 -14.55
N GLY A 132 -0.31 10.06 -15.09
CA GLY A 132 0.04 10.01 -16.51
C GLY A 132 0.91 8.79 -16.85
N ALA A 133 1.10 8.54 -18.15
CA ALA A 133 1.93 7.41 -18.61
C ALA A 133 3.38 7.45 -18.07
N ASN A 134 3.92 8.65 -17.87
CA ASN A 134 5.29 8.85 -17.37
C ASN A 134 5.42 8.66 -15.84
N ASP A 135 4.30 8.50 -15.12
CA ASP A 135 4.30 8.26 -13.68
C ASP A 135 4.36 6.76 -13.33
N PHE A 136 4.23 5.90 -14.34
CA PHE A 136 4.46 4.47 -14.21
C PHE A 136 5.92 4.11 -14.48
N PRO A 137 6.42 3.04 -13.88
CA PRO A 137 5.73 2.08 -13.02
C PRO A 137 5.48 2.61 -11.60
N VAL A 138 4.44 2.06 -10.96
CA VAL A 138 4.13 2.26 -9.54
C VAL A 138 4.49 1.00 -8.76
N TYR A 139 5.15 1.17 -7.63
CA TYR A 139 5.58 0.07 -6.77
C TYR A 139 4.83 0.06 -5.44
N LEU A 140 4.85 -1.05 -4.75
CA LEU A 140 4.37 -1.15 -3.37
C LEU A 140 5.12 -2.24 -2.61
N HIS A 141 5.13 -2.10 -1.30
CA HIS A 141 5.54 -3.11 -0.33
C HIS A 141 4.30 -3.64 0.41
N THR A 142 4.26 -4.94 0.66
CA THR A 142 3.16 -5.60 1.37
C THR A 142 3.65 -6.84 2.12
N GLN A 143 2.75 -7.59 2.75
CA GLN A 143 3.05 -8.83 3.49
C GLN A 143 2.01 -9.91 3.14
N PRO A 144 2.30 -11.20 3.41
CA PRO A 144 1.38 -12.31 3.15
C PRO A 144 0.03 -12.18 3.88
N SER A 145 0.01 -11.56 5.07
CA SER A 145 -1.21 -11.29 5.84
C SER A 145 -2.18 -10.37 5.10
N SER A 146 -1.67 -9.54 4.18
CA SER A 146 -2.45 -8.63 3.35
C SER A 146 -3.00 -9.29 2.07
N TYR A 147 -3.27 -10.60 2.08
CA TYR A 147 -3.72 -11.35 0.90
C TYR A 147 -4.95 -10.77 0.19
N ARG A 148 -5.85 -10.08 0.91
CA ARG A 148 -7.00 -9.36 0.33
C ARG A 148 -6.56 -8.14 -0.47
N ALA A 149 -5.59 -7.39 0.04
CA ALA A 149 -5.00 -6.26 -0.67
C ALA A 149 -4.18 -6.75 -1.88
N ILE A 150 -3.43 -7.85 -1.73
CA ILE A 150 -2.68 -8.48 -2.83
C ILE A 150 -3.63 -8.87 -3.98
N LYS A 151 -4.78 -9.47 -3.67
CA LYS A 151 -5.82 -9.74 -4.67
C LYS A 151 -6.25 -8.46 -5.37
N LEU A 152 -6.51 -7.42 -4.61
CA LEU A 152 -6.91 -6.12 -5.13
C LEU A 152 -5.82 -5.53 -6.04
N TYR A 153 -4.57 -5.51 -5.62
CA TYR A 153 -3.44 -5.06 -6.45
C TYR A 153 -3.32 -5.86 -7.76
N THR A 154 -3.50 -7.18 -7.70
CA THR A 154 -3.47 -8.05 -8.88
C THR A 154 -4.57 -7.68 -9.89
N ASP A 155 -5.76 -7.31 -9.44
CA ASP A 155 -6.84 -6.83 -10.29
C ASP A 155 -6.42 -5.58 -11.08
N PHE A 156 -5.71 -4.64 -10.43
CA PHE A 156 -5.19 -3.43 -11.06
C PHE A 156 -3.95 -3.66 -11.96
N GLY A 157 -3.41 -4.88 -11.99
CA GLY A 157 -2.30 -5.24 -12.86
C GLY A 157 -0.93 -5.27 -12.19
N PHE A 158 -0.87 -5.16 -10.86
CA PHE A 158 0.39 -5.36 -10.15
C PHE A 158 0.87 -6.80 -10.28
N ALA A 159 2.19 -6.97 -10.40
CA ALA A 159 2.91 -8.23 -10.41
C ALA A 159 3.92 -8.26 -9.27
N PHE A 160 4.16 -9.42 -8.67
CA PHE A 160 5.22 -9.61 -7.68
C PHE A 160 6.60 -9.47 -8.30
N LEU A 161 7.51 -8.83 -7.58
CA LEU A 161 8.93 -8.83 -7.90
C LEU A 161 9.56 -10.14 -7.41
N THR A 162 10.36 -10.78 -8.27
CA THR A 162 10.96 -12.11 -7.99
C THR A 162 12.38 -12.03 -7.46
N ASP A 163 12.97 -10.86 -7.41
CA ASP A 163 14.33 -10.66 -6.92
C ASP A 163 14.38 -11.01 -5.43
N LYS A 164 15.37 -11.81 -5.04
CA LYS A 164 15.50 -12.30 -3.66
C LYS A 164 15.71 -11.20 -2.63
N ARG A 165 16.15 -10.03 -3.08
CA ARG A 165 16.40 -8.88 -2.23
C ARG A 165 16.01 -7.61 -2.95
N ILE A 166 15.32 -6.72 -2.25
CA ILE A 166 14.95 -5.38 -2.72
C ILE A 166 15.55 -4.37 -1.73
N GLY A 167 16.55 -3.62 -2.22
CA GLY A 167 17.36 -2.79 -1.34
C GLY A 167 18.02 -3.62 -0.25
N TYR A 168 17.80 -3.25 1.01
CA TYR A 168 18.35 -3.95 2.18
C TYR A 168 17.42 -5.02 2.74
N ARG A 169 16.22 -5.23 2.18
CA ARG A 169 15.23 -6.19 2.66
C ARG A 169 15.23 -7.48 1.83
N GLU A 170 15.13 -8.60 2.50
CA GLU A 170 14.86 -9.88 1.85
C GLU A 170 13.42 -9.91 1.35
N ASN A 171 13.21 -10.46 0.17
CA ASN A 171 11.90 -10.67 -0.43
C ASN A 171 11.47 -12.11 -0.16
N GLY A 172 10.50 -12.27 0.73
CA GLY A 172 9.97 -13.58 1.14
C GLY A 172 8.91 -14.15 0.20
N LEU A 173 9.02 -13.89 -1.10
CA LEU A 173 8.01 -14.32 -2.07
C LEU A 173 7.85 -15.84 -2.11
N GLU A 174 8.93 -16.60 -2.16
CA GLU A 174 8.89 -18.06 -2.29
C GLU A 174 8.15 -18.70 -1.10
N GLU A 175 8.49 -18.27 0.12
CA GLU A 175 7.86 -18.73 1.37
C GLU A 175 6.40 -18.28 1.46
N SER A 176 6.09 -17.09 0.94
CA SER A 176 4.75 -16.52 0.99
C SER A 176 3.75 -17.20 0.04
N LEU A 177 4.21 -17.86 -1.02
CA LEU A 177 3.30 -18.49 -1.99
C LEU A 177 2.41 -19.56 -1.36
N SER A 178 2.94 -20.33 -0.41
CA SER A 178 2.15 -21.35 0.32
C SER A 178 1.06 -20.71 1.20
N VAL A 179 1.37 -19.57 1.81
CA VAL A 179 0.41 -18.79 2.61
C VAL A 179 -0.68 -18.21 1.72
N LEU A 180 -0.28 -17.56 0.61
CA LEU A 180 -1.23 -16.98 -0.33
C LEU A 180 -2.15 -18.05 -0.95
N MET A 181 -1.61 -19.23 -1.31
CA MET A 181 -2.40 -20.34 -1.83
C MET A 181 -3.44 -20.83 -0.83
N ARG A 182 -3.14 -20.75 0.47
CA ARG A 182 -4.05 -21.19 1.55
C ARG A 182 -5.18 -20.19 1.83
N TYR A 183 -4.89 -18.88 1.75
CA TYR A 183 -5.83 -17.85 2.17
C TYR A 183 -6.55 -17.13 1.03
N MET A 184 -6.01 -17.20 -0.19
CA MET A 184 -6.66 -16.63 -1.37
C MET A 184 -7.59 -17.65 -2.03
N PRO A 185 -8.72 -17.21 -2.61
CA PRO A 185 -9.49 -18.05 -3.53
C PRO A 185 -8.59 -18.56 -4.67
N GLU A 186 -8.77 -19.83 -5.05
CA GLU A 186 -7.91 -20.50 -6.06
C GLU A 186 -7.82 -19.70 -7.38
N GLU A 187 -8.94 -19.14 -7.84
CA GLU A 187 -8.98 -18.34 -9.06
C GLU A 187 -8.20 -17.03 -8.94
N ASP A 188 -8.17 -16.41 -7.77
CA ASP A 188 -7.38 -15.21 -7.54
C ASP A 188 -5.89 -15.54 -7.44
N TYR A 189 -5.54 -16.65 -6.78
CA TYR A 189 -4.16 -17.14 -6.71
C TYR A 189 -3.59 -17.45 -8.10
N LYS A 190 -4.34 -18.10 -8.98
CA LYS A 190 -3.93 -18.39 -10.36
C LYS A 190 -3.69 -17.14 -11.22
N ARG A 191 -4.24 -16.00 -10.81
CA ARG A 191 -4.08 -14.73 -11.51
C ARG A 191 -2.84 -13.94 -11.10
N LEU A 192 -2.13 -14.38 -10.06
CA LEU A 192 -0.87 -13.76 -9.63
C LEU A 192 0.12 -13.70 -10.80
N ARG A 193 0.85 -12.61 -10.89
CA ARG A 193 1.87 -12.36 -11.91
C ARG A 193 3.20 -12.11 -11.22
N PHE A 194 4.26 -12.47 -11.93
CA PHE A 194 5.62 -12.43 -11.42
C PHE A 194 6.54 -11.82 -12.48
N ARG A 195 7.53 -11.06 -12.04
CA ARG A 195 8.55 -10.47 -12.91
C ARG A 195 9.77 -10.04 -12.10
N SER A 196 10.91 -9.90 -12.77
CA SER A 196 12.10 -9.29 -12.18
C SER A 196 11.95 -7.78 -12.05
N ALA A 197 12.62 -7.21 -11.05
CA ALA A 197 12.68 -5.76 -10.86
C ALA A 197 13.51 -5.10 -11.98
N PRO A 198 13.09 -3.95 -12.50
CA PRO A 198 13.95 -3.14 -13.37
C PRO A 198 15.22 -2.68 -12.63
N GLU A 199 16.35 -2.61 -13.35
CA GLU A 199 17.63 -2.17 -12.76
C GLU A 199 17.52 -0.76 -12.14
N SER A 200 16.85 0.16 -12.82
CA SER A 200 16.61 1.52 -12.32
C SER A 200 15.85 1.57 -10.99
N PHE A 201 14.96 0.61 -10.75
CA PHE A 201 14.28 0.46 -9.47
C PHE A 201 15.25 -0.02 -8.39
N LEU A 202 16.04 -1.07 -8.70
CA LEU A 202 17.03 -1.60 -7.76
C LEU A 202 18.09 -0.54 -7.37
N GLU A 203 18.53 0.26 -8.32
CA GLU A 203 19.43 1.41 -8.07
C GLU A 203 18.73 2.47 -7.19
N ALA A 204 17.46 2.75 -7.43
CA ALA A 204 16.72 3.72 -6.65
C ALA A 204 16.61 3.31 -5.18
N VAL A 205 16.23 2.06 -4.89
CA VAL A 205 16.07 1.57 -3.51
C VAL A 205 17.41 1.41 -2.76
N LEU A 206 18.53 1.31 -3.47
CA LEU A 206 19.86 1.31 -2.88
C LEU A 206 20.45 2.70 -2.70
N SER A 207 19.79 3.75 -3.17
CA SER A 207 20.31 5.13 -3.08
C SER A 207 20.15 5.76 -1.69
N SER A 208 19.47 5.09 -0.74
CA SER A 208 19.28 5.53 0.64
C SER A 208 19.30 4.32 1.58
N GLU A 209 19.80 4.52 2.79
CA GLU A 209 19.70 3.52 3.88
C GLU A 209 18.29 3.52 4.52
N ILE A 210 17.48 4.54 4.25
CA ILE A 210 16.11 4.64 4.73
C ILE A 210 15.21 3.85 3.76
N ASN A 211 14.45 2.88 4.30
CA ASN A 211 13.40 2.23 3.54
C ASN A 211 12.18 3.17 3.50
N GLU A 212 11.95 3.77 2.34
CA GLU A 212 10.85 4.75 2.18
C GLU A 212 9.49 4.10 1.86
N PHE A 213 9.44 2.77 1.60
CA PHE A 213 8.18 2.06 1.37
C PHE A 213 8.32 0.57 1.72
#